data_7d734dba8780269e894bac695976a729
#
_entry.id   7d734dba8780269e894bac695976a729
#
_cell.length_a   1.000
_cell.length_b   1.000
_cell.length_c   1.000
_cell.angle_alpha   90.00
_cell.angle_beta   90.00
_cell.angle_gamma   90.00
#
_symmetry.space_group_name_H-M   'P 1'
#
loop_
_entity.id
_entity.type
_entity.pdbx_description
1 polymer ?
#
loop_
_entity_poly.entity_id
_entity_poly.type
_entity_poly.pdbx_seq_one_letter_code
_entity_poly.pdbx_strand_id
1 'polypeptide(L)'
;MQQWIRFTLVVLLFWSAWLALPVSGIDTAAVVKLAAEATVEKYPDADSVLLFDDQKAVYQADGTAVETDDYYQKVLTEAGRRDLREITLHFNSTYGNMEIPLLEVIKPDGSVIKVDVAANSRVAVEPGQMGSNIYDPANKILTVTLPELAIGDIVHIVTRDTLRKARIPGVWSGFYLLQSDVPILNYTVTVDAPAARPLGAIALKDPVEGSVVSSEKREGDRIVYTWTARNVPSLTPEPDMPPLYLSAQRLLVSTARDWPEISRWYYQLSRPRLDAVTPELKARTEELIRNAATPEAKVQALFQFVSQQIRYMGVTAETEAPGYEPHDVSMTFQQRYGVCRDKAALLVAMLELAGFKAYPVLFMSGPPKDDEVPNPYFNHAIAAVEVEPGRYQLMDPTFETTTELLPSALSNMSYLVATPTGDRLRRSDVVPAAKNLLKIRTEAAVTPAGVVTGSSHFAFEGINDQIYPD
;
A
#
# COMPACT_ATOMS: atom_id res chain seq x y z
N MET A 1 45.91 48.72 -19.89
CA MET A 1 45.66 47.48 -20.64
C MET A 1 45.00 46.47 -19.69
N GLN A 2 43.66 46.48 -19.72
CA GLN A 2 42.85 45.52 -18.92
C GLN A 2 42.36 44.46 -19.88
N GLN A 3 42.82 43.21 -19.68
CA GLN A 3 42.30 42.03 -20.39
C GLN A 3 41.06 41.51 -19.68
N TRP A 4 39.92 41.51 -20.36
CA TRP A 4 38.68 40.87 -19.96
C TRP A 4 38.70 39.40 -20.41
N ILE A 5 38.75 38.47 -19.47
CA ILE A 5 38.58 37.03 -19.73
C ILE A 5 37.07 36.76 -19.74
N ARG A 6 36.52 36.43 -20.91
CA ARG A 6 35.14 35.95 -21.06
C ARG A 6 35.09 34.47 -20.77
N PHE A 7 34.48 34.09 -19.67
CA PHE A 7 34.07 32.70 -19.42
C PHE A 7 32.77 32.43 -20.19
N THR A 8 32.87 31.58 -21.21
CA THR A 8 31.65 31.03 -21.89
C THR A 8 31.18 29.81 -21.11
N LEU A 9 30.07 29.96 -20.39
CA LEU A 9 29.41 28.86 -19.68
C LEU A 9 28.67 28.02 -20.75
N VAL A 10 29.17 26.84 -21.08
CA VAL A 10 28.44 25.85 -21.91
C VAL A 10 27.50 25.11 -21.00
N VAL A 11 26.23 25.49 -21.00
CA VAL A 11 25.14 24.73 -20.37
C VAL A 11 24.80 23.58 -21.29
N LEU A 12 25.32 22.39 -21.01
CA LEU A 12 24.85 21.16 -21.63
C LEU A 12 23.48 20.81 -21.05
N LEU A 13 22.43 21.21 -21.76
CA LEU A 13 21.07 20.72 -21.53
C LEU A 13 21.01 19.25 -21.96
N PHE A 14 21.14 18.33 -20.99
CA PHE A 14 20.74 16.95 -21.17
C PHE A 14 19.21 16.93 -21.31
N TRP A 15 18.72 16.98 -22.53
CA TRP A 15 17.39 16.52 -22.85
C TRP A 15 17.40 15.01 -22.73
N SER A 16 16.93 14.48 -21.60
CA SER A 16 16.48 13.10 -21.52
C SER A 16 15.25 12.96 -22.41
N ALA A 17 15.47 12.57 -23.66
CA ALA A 17 14.39 12.15 -24.53
C ALA A 17 13.80 10.87 -23.92
N TRP A 18 12.74 11.00 -23.16
CA TRP A 18 11.86 9.88 -22.81
C TRP A 18 11.26 9.40 -24.12
N LEU A 19 11.84 8.35 -24.68
CA LEU A 19 11.30 7.66 -25.83
C LEU A 19 9.89 7.20 -25.43
N ALA A 20 8.87 7.76 -26.08
CA ALA A 20 7.53 7.22 -26.01
C ALA A 20 7.62 5.78 -26.49
N LEU A 21 7.45 4.83 -25.57
CA LEU A 21 7.39 3.41 -25.93
C LEU A 21 6.21 3.27 -26.88
N PRO A 22 6.41 2.66 -28.06
CA PRO A 22 5.31 2.43 -28.97
C PRO A 22 4.29 1.54 -28.27
N VAL A 23 3.02 1.95 -28.25
CA VAL A 23 1.90 1.07 -27.91
C VAL A 23 1.89 -0.01 -28.99
N SER A 24 2.36 -1.20 -28.68
CA SER A 24 2.34 -2.35 -29.58
C SER A 24 0.95 -2.98 -29.48
N GLY A 25 -0.04 -2.34 -30.12
CA GLY A 25 -1.40 -2.85 -30.11
C GLY A 25 -1.47 -4.22 -30.78
N ILE A 26 -2.18 -5.15 -30.15
CA ILE A 26 -2.56 -6.42 -30.77
C ILE A 26 -3.48 -6.12 -31.95
N ASP A 27 -3.35 -6.89 -33.05
CA ASP A 27 -4.24 -6.74 -34.20
C ASP A 27 -5.72 -6.87 -33.80
N THR A 28 -6.51 -5.82 -34.04
CA THR A 28 -7.94 -5.75 -33.70
C THR A 28 -8.71 -6.96 -34.19
N ALA A 29 -8.38 -7.50 -35.38
CA ALA A 29 -9.04 -8.68 -35.90
C ALA A 29 -8.74 -9.93 -35.04
N ALA A 30 -7.53 -10.04 -34.48
CA ALA A 30 -7.18 -11.14 -33.57
C ALA A 30 -7.92 -11.00 -32.23
N VAL A 31 -8.05 -9.76 -31.70
CA VAL A 31 -8.83 -9.47 -30.51
C VAL A 31 -10.29 -9.84 -30.67
N VAL A 32 -10.94 -9.39 -31.76
CA VAL A 32 -12.35 -9.67 -32.07
C VAL A 32 -12.58 -11.19 -32.25
N LYS A 33 -11.66 -11.88 -32.92
CA LYS A 33 -11.73 -13.34 -33.09
C LYS A 33 -11.70 -14.06 -31.74
N LEU A 34 -10.77 -13.67 -30.82
CA LEU A 34 -10.67 -14.25 -29.49
C LEU A 34 -11.91 -13.91 -28.66
N ALA A 35 -12.40 -12.69 -28.76
CA ALA A 35 -13.61 -12.23 -28.08
C ALA A 35 -14.85 -13.02 -28.51
N ALA A 36 -14.96 -13.42 -29.78
CA ALA A 36 -16.07 -14.22 -30.25
C ALA A 36 -16.16 -15.60 -29.57
N GLU A 37 -15.03 -16.14 -29.08
CA GLU A 37 -14.98 -17.39 -28.32
C GLU A 37 -15.25 -17.22 -26.83
N ALA A 38 -15.21 -15.99 -26.29
CA ALA A 38 -15.50 -15.68 -24.91
C ALA A 38 -16.99 -15.32 -24.75
N THR A 39 -17.82 -16.33 -24.53
CA THR A 39 -19.29 -16.19 -24.44
C THR A 39 -19.79 -16.51 -23.02
N VAL A 40 -21.03 -16.11 -22.71
CA VAL A 40 -21.69 -16.44 -21.43
C VAL A 40 -21.83 -17.95 -21.26
N GLU A 41 -22.04 -18.72 -22.34
CA GLU A 41 -22.13 -20.17 -22.27
C GLU A 41 -20.81 -20.81 -21.86
N LYS A 42 -19.67 -20.22 -22.28
CA LYS A 42 -18.33 -20.69 -21.92
C LYS A 42 -17.90 -20.23 -20.54
N TYR A 43 -18.35 -19.06 -20.12
CA TYR A 43 -18.03 -18.44 -18.83
C TYR A 43 -19.32 -18.00 -18.10
N PRO A 44 -20.16 -18.96 -17.64
CA PRO A 44 -21.50 -18.65 -17.13
C PRO A 44 -21.51 -17.82 -15.84
N ASP A 45 -20.42 -17.88 -15.07
CA ASP A 45 -20.29 -17.19 -13.78
C ASP A 45 -19.49 -15.87 -13.89
N ALA A 46 -19.12 -15.45 -15.11
CA ALA A 46 -18.32 -14.25 -15.33
C ALA A 46 -19.12 -13.09 -15.93
N ASP A 47 -18.96 -11.93 -15.37
CA ASP A 47 -19.55 -10.68 -15.89
C ASP A 47 -18.73 -10.07 -17.03
N SER A 48 -17.45 -10.40 -17.09
CA SER A 48 -16.50 -9.98 -18.13
C SER A 48 -15.36 -11.00 -18.28
N VAL A 49 -14.58 -10.90 -19.35
CA VAL A 49 -13.38 -11.75 -19.58
C VAL A 49 -12.23 -10.87 -20.01
N LEU A 50 -11.10 -11.00 -19.34
CA LEU A 50 -9.85 -10.37 -19.72
C LEU A 50 -9.20 -11.17 -20.86
N LEU A 51 -9.23 -10.61 -22.06
CA LEU A 51 -8.73 -11.28 -23.26
C LEU A 51 -7.20 -11.24 -23.35
N PHE A 52 -6.64 -10.06 -23.09
CA PHE A 52 -5.21 -9.77 -23.02
C PHE A 52 -4.96 -8.75 -21.94
N ASP A 53 -3.83 -8.89 -21.25
CA ASP A 53 -3.26 -7.93 -20.33
C ASP A 53 -1.73 -8.00 -20.48
N ASP A 54 -1.12 -6.92 -20.94
CA ASP A 54 0.32 -6.80 -21.12
C ASP A 54 0.86 -5.68 -20.22
N GLN A 55 1.39 -6.07 -19.07
CA GLN A 55 1.98 -5.16 -18.10
C GLN A 55 3.50 -5.10 -18.29
N LYS A 56 4.01 -3.90 -18.50
CA LYS A 56 5.43 -3.67 -18.70
C LYS A 56 5.96 -2.62 -17.75
N ALA A 57 6.96 -2.99 -16.95
CA ALA A 57 7.73 -2.08 -16.11
C ALA A 57 9.14 -1.88 -16.68
N VAL A 58 9.55 -0.63 -16.84
CA VAL A 58 10.94 -0.25 -17.18
C VAL A 58 11.48 0.61 -16.05
N TYR A 59 12.36 0.07 -15.23
CA TYR A 59 12.93 0.83 -14.12
C TYR A 59 14.40 1.22 -14.34
N GLN A 60 14.87 2.21 -13.58
CA GLN A 60 16.22 2.74 -13.60
C GLN A 60 16.97 2.37 -12.30
N ALA A 61 18.30 2.53 -12.30
CA ALA A 61 19.14 2.19 -11.14
C ALA A 61 18.83 3.03 -9.89
N ASP A 62 18.24 4.21 -10.05
CA ASP A 62 17.81 5.09 -8.95
C ASP A 62 16.43 4.73 -8.38
N GLY A 63 15.78 3.71 -8.94
CA GLY A 63 14.45 3.24 -8.53
C GLY A 63 13.28 3.97 -9.18
N THR A 64 13.53 4.93 -10.08
CA THR A 64 12.47 5.51 -10.93
C THR A 64 12.01 4.50 -11.97
N ALA A 65 10.76 4.62 -12.44
CA ALA A 65 10.18 3.66 -13.38
C ALA A 65 9.10 4.28 -14.27
N VAL A 66 8.86 3.62 -15.40
CA VAL A 66 7.65 3.78 -16.19
C VAL A 66 6.99 2.42 -16.28
N GLU A 67 5.73 2.35 -15.86
CA GLU A 67 4.90 1.15 -15.95
C GLU A 67 3.75 1.42 -16.91
N THR A 68 3.53 0.48 -17.83
CA THR A 68 2.40 0.52 -18.77
C THR A 68 1.58 -0.74 -18.58
N ASP A 69 0.28 -0.58 -18.64
CA ASP A 69 -0.70 -1.66 -18.61
C ASP A 69 -1.59 -1.50 -19.85
N ASP A 70 -1.57 -2.49 -20.74
CA ASP A 70 -2.30 -2.53 -22.01
C ASP A 70 -3.23 -3.73 -21.99
N TYR A 71 -4.53 -3.51 -21.70
CA TYR A 71 -5.46 -4.61 -21.58
C TYR A 71 -6.74 -4.47 -22.41
N TYR A 72 -7.30 -5.63 -22.74
CA TYR A 72 -8.54 -5.81 -23.50
C TYR A 72 -9.52 -6.66 -22.69
N GLN A 73 -10.63 -6.08 -22.27
CA GLN A 73 -11.63 -6.76 -21.46
C GLN A 73 -13.01 -6.75 -22.13
N LYS A 74 -13.57 -7.95 -22.36
CA LYS A 74 -14.88 -8.12 -22.97
C LYS A 74 -15.98 -8.08 -21.94
N VAL A 75 -17.04 -7.32 -22.21
CA VAL A 75 -18.29 -7.27 -21.42
C VAL A 75 -19.16 -8.47 -21.78
N LEU A 76 -19.57 -9.26 -20.78
CA LEU A 76 -20.48 -10.40 -20.98
C LEU A 76 -21.91 -10.13 -20.51
N THR A 77 -22.06 -9.38 -19.44
CA THR A 77 -23.37 -9.16 -18.77
C THR A 77 -23.63 -7.68 -18.52
N GLU A 78 -24.85 -7.37 -18.09
CA GLU A 78 -25.21 -6.01 -17.68
C GLU A 78 -24.47 -5.58 -16.38
N ALA A 79 -24.11 -6.52 -15.50
CA ALA A 79 -23.25 -6.22 -14.35
C ALA A 79 -21.84 -5.82 -14.83
N GLY A 80 -21.20 -6.60 -15.70
CA GLY A 80 -19.91 -6.26 -16.28
C GLY A 80 -19.92 -4.93 -17.05
N ARG A 81 -21.04 -4.61 -17.73
CA ARG A 81 -21.21 -3.30 -18.37
C ARG A 81 -21.21 -2.15 -17.36
N ARG A 82 -21.85 -2.32 -16.21
CA ARG A 82 -21.86 -1.29 -15.16
C ARG A 82 -20.47 -1.13 -14.52
N ASP A 83 -19.80 -2.22 -14.24
CA ASP A 83 -18.50 -2.24 -13.56
C ASP A 83 -17.40 -1.63 -14.44
N LEU A 84 -17.42 -1.92 -15.73
CA LEU A 84 -16.43 -1.38 -16.69
C LEU A 84 -16.76 0.03 -17.19
N ARG A 85 -17.92 0.59 -16.83
CA ARG A 85 -18.31 1.93 -17.28
C ARG A 85 -17.46 3.05 -16.69
N GLU A 86 -16.93 2.87 -15.49
CA GLU A 86 -16.07 3.83 -14.82
C GLU A 86 -14.79 3.14 -14.36
N ILE A 87 -13.64 3.66 -14.80
CA ILE A 87 -12.32 3.17 -14.42
C ILE A 87 -11.68 4.20 -13.49
N THR A 88 -11.22 3.76 -12.32
CA THR A 88 -10.57 4.61 -11.33
C THR A 88 -9.14 4.13 -11.08
N LEU A 89 -8.17 5.03 -11.25
CA LEU A 89 -6.75 4.81 -11.06
C LEU A 89 -6.24 5.67 -9.91
N HIS A 90 -5.47 5.09 -9.01
CA HIS A 90 -4.91 5.77 -7.84
C HIS A 90 -3.44 6.10 -8.04
N PHE A 91 -3.01 7.30 -7.67
CA PHE A 91 -1.60 7.69 -7.72
C PHE A 91 -1.27 8.76 -6.68
N ASN A 92 0.02 8.87 -6.33
CA ASN A 92 0.50 9.96 -5.49
C ASN A 92 1.37 10.91 -6.32
N SER A 93 0.90 12.15 -6.50
CA SER A 93 1.52 13.13 -7.37
C SER A 93 2.89 13.63 -6.91
N THR A 94 3.30 13.37 -5.66
CA THR A 94 4.66 13.63 -5.17
C THR A 94 5.66 12.62 -5.75
N TYR A 95 5.25 11.36 -5.88
CA TYR A 95 6.11 10.30 -6.39
C TYR A 95 6.05 10.14 -7.90
N GLY A 96 4.88 10.40 -8.50
CA GLY A 96 4.70 10.12 -9.92
C GLY A 96 3.48 10.76 -10.56
N ASN A 97 3.06 10.18 -11.66
CA ASN A 97 1.92 10.63 -12.44
C ASN A 97 1.26 9.46 -13.15
N MET A 98 -0.07 9.46 -13.21
CA MET A 98 -0.88 8.48 -13.90
C MET A 98 -1.53 9.09 -15.14
N GLU A 99 -1.46 8.43 -16.28
CA GLU A 99 -2.03 8.85 -17.56
C GLU A 99 -2.78 7.70 -18.22
N ILE A 100 -3.73 8.03 -19.09
CA ILE A 100 -4.42 7.10 -19.97
C ILE A 100 -4.13 7.52 -21.42
N PRO A 101 -3.04 7.03 -22.04
CA PRO A 101 -2.66 7.35 -23.42
C PRO A 101 -3.68 6.89 -24.44
N LEU A 102 -4.41 5.79 -24.18
CA LEU A 102 -5.41 5.22 -25.08
C LEU A 102 -6.60 4.69 -24.27
N LEU A 103 -7.79 5.00 -24.76
CA LEU A 103 -9.04 4.37 -24.32
C LEU A 103 -9.97 4.27 -25.53
N GLU A 104 -10.41 3.05 -25.82
CA GLU A 104 -11.32 2.80 -26.94
C GLU A 104 -12.27 1.64 -26.65
N VAL A 105 -13.40 1.65 -27.32
CA VAL A 105 -14.37 0.56 -27.29
C VAL A 105 -14.38 -0.12 -28.65
N ILE A 106 -14.05 -1.39 -28.69
CA ILE A 106 -14.09 -2.22 -29.89
C ILE A 106 -15.44 -2.95 -29.91
N LYS A 107 -16.20 -2.74 -30.98
CA LYS A 107 -17.51 -3.38 -31.15
C LYS A 107 -17.35 -4.82 -31.67
N PRO A 108 -18.36 -5.69 -31.52
CA PRO A 108 -18.33 -7.06 -32.03
C PRO A 108 -18.09 -7.19 -33.55
N ASP A 109 -18.42 -6.15 -34.32
CA ASP A 109 -18.17 -6.07 -35.77
C ASP A 109 -16.76 -5.60 -36.13
N GLY A 110 -15.92 -5.29 -35.12
CA GLY A 110 -14.56 -4.78 -35.28
C GLY A 110 -14.46 -3.27 -35.47
N SER A 111 -15.55 -2.52 -35.45
CA SER A 111 -15.50 -1.07 -35.44
C SER A 111 -14.96 -0.56 -34.10
N VAL A 112 -14.19 0.54 -34.13
CA VAL A 112 -13.48 1.10 -32.98
C VAL A 112 -13.99 2.50 -32.69
N ILE A 113 -14.43 2.73 -31.48
CA ILE A 113 -14.84 4.04 -30.97
C ILE A 113 -13.75 4.54 -30.01
N LYS A 114 -13.02 5.58 -30.41
CA LYS A 114 -12.04 6.23 -29.54
C LYS A 114 -12.73 7.11 -28.51
N VAL A 115 -12.39 6.96 -27.26
CA VAL A 115 -12.91 7.79 -26.18
C VAL A 115 -11.98 9.00 -25.99
N ASP A 116 -12.55 10.20 -26.01
CA ASP A 116 -11.82 11.40 -25.64
C ASP A 116 -11.60 11.39 -24.12
N VAL A 117 -10.40 10.95 -23.71
CA VAL A 117 -10.03 10.84 -22.29
C VAL A 117 -10.10 12.20 -21.60
N ALA A 118 -9.69 13.29 -22.27
CA ALA A 118 -9.70 14.62 -21.65
C ALA A 118 -11.13 15.10 -21.34
N ALA A 119 -12.08 14.79 -22.22
CA ALA A 119 -13.49 15.17 -22.03
C ALA A 119 -14.23 14.26 -21.02
N ASN A 120 -13.77 13.02 -20.84
CA ASN A 120 -14.48 11.99 -20.06
C ASN A 120 -13.76 11.62 -18.75
N SER A 121 -12.65 12.30 -18.39
CA SER A 121 -11.91 12.02 -17.17
C SER A 121 -11.86 13.21 -16.22
N ARG A 122 -11.59 12.90 -14.95
CA ARG A 122 -11.33 13.88 -13.90
C ARG A 122 -10.23 13.40 -12.97
N VAL A 123 -9.42 14.32 -12.47
CA VAL A 123 -8.48 14.07 -11.37
C VAL A 123 -9.02 14.76 -10.11
N ALA A 124 -9.09 14.03 -9.03
CA ALA A 124 -9.53 14.53 -7.73
C ALA A 124 -8.55 14.10 -6.63
N VAL A 125 -8.60 14.74 -5.47
CA VAL A 125 -7.95 14.25 -4.26
C VAL A 125 -8.70 13.01 -3.79
N GLU A 126 -7.97 11.99 -3.35
CA GLU A 126 -8.54 10.74 -2.81
C GLU A 126 -9.47 11.02 -1.62
N PRO A 127 -10.80 10.82 -1.75
CA PRO A 127 -11.74 11.20 -0.70
C PRO A 127 -11.73 10.26 0.51
N GLY A 128 -11.33 9.00 0.33
CA GLY A 128 -11.32 7.99 1.40
C GLY A 128 -10.40 8.33 2.57
N GLN A 129 -9.33 9.07 2.31
CA GLN A 129 -8.38 9.48 3.36
C GLN A 129 -8.99 10.39 4.43
N MET A 130 -10.03 11.16 4.11
CA MET A 130 -10.70 12.05 5.07
C MET A 130 -11.39 11.28 6.20
N GLY A 131 -11.86 10.06 5.94
CA GLY A 131 -12.43 9.17 6.96
C GLY A 131 -11.44 8.78 8.05
N SER A 132 -10.14 8.86 7.75
CA SER A 132 -9.05 8.61 8.71
C SER A 132 -8.42 9.88 9.26
N ASN A 133 -9.04 11.06 9.11
CA ASN A 133 -8.48 12.38 9.46
C ASN A 133 -7.11 12.65 8.85
N ILE A 134 -6.84 12.13 7.65
CA ILE A 134 -5.61 12.38 6.90
C ILE A 134 -5.94 13.31 5.71
N TYR A 135 -5.12 14.34 5.53
CA TYR A 135 -5.29 15.35 4.48
C TYR A 135 -4.02 15.47 3.66
N ASP A 136 -3.83 14.54 2.72
CA ASP A 136 -2.73 14.55 1.76
C ASP A 136 -3.25 14.94 0.37
N PRO A 137 -3.00 16.18 -0.11
CA PRO A 137 -3.46 16.63 -1.42
C PRO A 137 -2.72 15.93 -2.58
N ALA A 138 -1.63 15.23 -2.31
CA ALA A 138 -0.88 14.50 -3.31
C ALA A 138 -1.48 13.13 -3.64
N ASN A 139 -2.26 12.53 -2.72
CA ASN A 139 -3.01 11.31 -3.00
C ASN A 139 -4.21 11.64 -3.89
N LYS A 140 -4.20 11.10 -5.09
CA LYS A 140 -5.16 11.43 -6.17
C LYS A 140 -5.77 10.18 -6.77
N ILE A 141 -6.98 10.40 -7.31
CA ILE A 141 -7.67 9.48 -8.19
C ILE A 141 -7.83 10.13 -9.58
N LEU A 142 -7.58 9.35 -10.62
CA LEU A 142 -7.95 9.63 -12.00
C LEU A 142 -9.12 8.72 -12.34
N THR A 143 -10.29 9.31 -12.57
CA THR A 143 -11.50 8.59 -12.95
C THR A 143 -11.83 8.90 -14.39
N VAL A 144 -12.10 7.87 -15.22
CA VAL A 144 -12.56 8.04 -16.60
C VAL A 144 -13.85 7.25 -16.81
N THR A 145 -14.82 7.85 -17.48
CA THR A 145 -16.11 7.23 -17.79
C THR A 145 -16.18 6.87 -19.27
N LEU A 146 -16.59 5.62 -19.57
CA LEU A 146 -16.82 5.15 -20.92
C LEU A 146 -18.27 5.42 -21.32
N PRO A 147 -18.52 6.28 -22.32
CA PRO A 147 -19.85 6.44 -22.88
C PRO A 147 -20.23 5.23 -23.73
N GLU A 148 -21.51 4.91 -23.80
CA GLU A 148 -22.11 3.97 -24.76
C GLU A 148 -21.56 2.53 -24.76
N LEU A 149 -21.06 2.06 -23.60
CA LEU A 149 -20.61 0.67 -23.44
C LEU A 149 -21.82 -0.28 -23.43
N ALA A 150 -21.74 -1.34 -24.22
CA ALA A 150 -22.76 -2.37 -24.37
C ALA A 150 -22.24 -3.79 -24.10
N ILE A 151 -23.15 -4.73 -23.87
CA ILE A 151 -22.81 -6.15 -23.79
C ILE A 151 -22.23 -6.61 -25.12
N GLY A 152 -21.12 -7.34 -25.06
CA GLY A 152 -20.35 -7.81 -26.23
C GLY A 152 -19.23 -6.87 -26.65
N ASP A 153 -19.23 -5.62 -26.21
CA ASP A 153 -18.12 -4.69 -26.45
C ASP A 153 -16.84 -5.13 -25.75
N ILE A 154 -15.72 -4.65 -26.26
CA ILE A 154 -14.40 -4.84 -25.66
C ILE A 154 -13.87 -3.46 -25.27
N VAL A 155 -13.54 -3.29 -24.00
CA VAL A 155 -12.81 -2.13 -23.50
C VAL A 155 -11.32 -2.38 -23.74
N HIS A 156 -10.67 -1.49 -24.49
CA HIS A 156 -9.22 -1.45 -24.64
C HIS A 156 -8.71 -0.17 -24.01
N ILE A 157 -7.84 -0.32 -23.03
CA ILE A 157 -7.21 0.78 -22.33
C ILE A 157 -5.71 0.57 -22.20
N VAL A 158 -4.98 1.65 -22.38
CA VAL A 158 -3.55 1.72 -22.04
C VAL A 158 -3.40 2.73 -20.93
N THR A 159 -2.83 2.31 -19.82
CA THR A 159 -2.44 3.20 -18.73
C THR A 159 -0.92 3.38 -18.70
N ARG A 160 -0.47 4.49 -18.13
CA ARG A 160 0.96 4.74 -17.89
C ARG A 160 1.15 5.37 -16.52
N ASP A 161 1.83 4.65 -15.65
CA ASP A 161 2.33 5.15 -14.38
C ASP A 161 3.81 5.55 -14.52
N THR A 162 4.12 6.79 -14.20
CA THR A 162 5.49 7.30 -14.24
C THR A 162 5.95 7.62 -12.83
N LEU A 163 6.75 6.74 -12.24
CA LEU A 163 7.39 6.92 -10.94
C LEU A 163 8.65 7.79 -11.13
N ARG A 164 8.54 9.08 -10.78
CA ARG A 164 9.62 10.07 -10.90
C ARG A 164 10.54 10.14 -9.68
N LYS A 165 10.08 9.64 -8.55
CA LYS A 165 10.82 9.60 -7.29
C LYS A 165 10.55 8.25 -6.61
N ALA A 166 11.61 7.46 -6.42
CA ALA A 166 11.50 6.23 -5.64
C ALA A 166 11.23 6.54 -4.17
N ARG A 167 10.42 5.73 -3.49
CA ARG A 167 10.17 5.87 -2.03
C ARG A 167 11.44 5.62 -1.23
N ILE A 168 12.20 4.60 -1.62
CA ILE A 168 13.54 4.32 -1.13
C ILE A 168 14.50 4.54 -2.31
N PRO A 169 15.49 5.42 -2.21
CA PRO A 169 16.44 5.66 -3.29
C PRO A 169 17.09 4.36 -3.78
N GLY A 170 17.00 4.10 -5.08
CA GLY A 170 17.54 2.89 -5.71
C GLY A 170 16.72 1.61 -5.49
N VAL A 171 15.53 1.69 -4.88
CA VAL A 171 14.64 0.54 -4.72
C VAL A 171 13.38 0.72 -5.57
N TRP A 172 13.14 -0.24 -6.45
CA TRP A 172 11.90 -0.45 -7.16
C TRP A 172 11.31 -1.80 -6.78
N SER A 173 9.97 -1.92 -6.74
CA SER A 173 9.28 -3.18 -6.52
C SER A 173 7.94 -3.18 -7.24
N GLY A 174 7.57 -4.35 -7.79
CA GLY A 174 6.31 -4.59 -8.47
C GLY A 174 5.49 -5.67 -7.79
N PHE A 175 4.18 -5.57 -7.92
CA PHE A 175 3.19 -6.53 -7.47
C PHE A 175 2.16 -6.74 -8.58
N TYR A 176 2.02 -7.97 -9.07
CA TYR A 176 1.15 -8.30 -10.21
C TYR A 176 0.22 -9.44 -9.83
N LEU A 177 -1.09 -9.23 -9.98
CA LEU A 177 -2.09 -10.26 -9.83
C LEU A 177 -2.26 -10.99 -11.17
N LEU A 178 -1.81 -12.24 -11.22
CA LEU A 178 -1.94 -13.09 -12.40
C LEU A 178 -3.28 -13.86 -12.44
N GLN A 179 -4.13 -13.63 -11.44
CA GLN A 179 -5.47 -14.20 -11.32
C GLN A 179 -6.39 -13.18 -10.63
N SER A 180 -7.64 -13.13 -11.04
CA SER A 180 -8.67 -12.23 -10.49
C SER A 180 -10.03 -12.93 -10.40
N ASP A 181 -11.08 -12.19 -10.11
CA ASP A 181 -12.48 -12.64 -10.12
C ASP A 181 -13.08 -12.78 -11.52
N VAL A 182 -12.32 -12.41 -12.57
CA VAL A 182 -12.69 -12.65 -13.95
C VAL A 182 -11.72 -13.66 -14.62
N PRO A 183 -12.18 -14.46 -15.59
CA PRO A 183 -11.27 -15.32 -16.37
C PRO A 183 -10.26 -14.49 -17.16
N ILE A 184 -9.01 -14.94 -17.21
CA ILE A 184 -7.92 -14.30 -17.94
C ILE A 184 -7.41 -15.24 -19.03
N LEU A 185 -7.46 -14.82 -20.30
CA LEU A 185 -7.03 -15.67 -21.40
C LEU A 185 -5.54 -15.56 -21.68
N ASN A 186 -5.00 -14.35 -21.70
CA ASN A 186 -3.58 -14.08 -21.91
C ASN A 186 -3.14 -12.96 -20.99
N TYR A 187 -2.12 -13.22 -20.19
CA TYR A 187 -1.52 -12.24 -19.28
C TYR A 187 0.00 -12.29 -19.42
N THR A 188 0.62 -11.14 -19.59
CA THR A 188 2.06 -11.03 -19.68
C THR A 188 2.55 -9.94 -18.74
N VAL A 189 3.57 -10.25 -17.94
CA VAL A 189 4.35 -9.25 -17.17
C VAL A 189 5.75 -9.22 -17.73
N THR A 190 6.21 -8.04 -18.12
CA THR A 190 7.58 -7.79 -18.56
C THR A 190 8.24 -6.78 -17.64
N VAL A 191 9.37 -7.14 -17.04
CA VAL A 191 10.21 -6.23 -16.25
C VAL A 191 11.54 -6.03 -16.98
N ASP A 192 11.77 -4.82 -17.45
CA ASP A 192 13.01 -4.42 -18.11
C ASP A 192 13.91 -3.67 -17.09
N ALA A 193 14.98 -4.33 -16.70
CA ALA A 193 15.86 -3.99 -15.60
C ALA A 193 17.25 -3.53 -16.09
N PRO A 194 17.89 -2.52 -15.50
CA PRO A 194 19.30 -2.25 -15.76
C PRO A 194 20.15 -3.42 -15.21
N ALA A 195 21.11 -3.91 -16.00
CA ALA A 195 21.99 -5.01 -15.59
C ALA A 195 22.84 -4.68 -14.36
N ALA A 196 23.07 -3.38 -14.10
CA ALA A 196 23.77 -2.91 -12.91
C ALA A 196 22.90 -2.98 -11.62
N ARG A 197 21.58 -3.08 -11.76
CA ARG A 197 20.61 -3.20 -10.66
C ARG A 197 19.50 -4.20 -11.02
N PRO A 198 19.83 -5.50 -11.11
CA PRO A 198 18.83 -6.54 -11.45
C PRO A 198 17.81 -6.69 -10.32
N LEU A 199 16.76 -7.48 -10.56
CA LEU A 199 15.86 -7.91 -9.49
C LEU A 199 16.64 -8.68 -8.42
N GLY A 200 16.49 -8.28 -7.16
CA GLY A 200 17.10 -8.90 -6.00
C GLY A 200 16.27 -10.03 -5.40
N ALA A 201 14.93 -9.92 -5.55
CA ALA A 201 13.99 -10.92 -5.06
C ALA A 201 12.83 -11.08 -6.06
N ILE A 202 12.41 -12.32 -6.28
CA ILE A 202 11.30 -12.72 -7.15
C ILE A 202 10.54 -13.83 -6.45
N ALA A 203 9.23 -13.71 -6.28
CA ALA A 203 8.37 -14.76 -5.77
C ALA A 203 7.08 -14.87 -6.59
N LEU A 204 6.81 -16.05 -7.11
CA LEU A 204 5.51 -16.42 -7.67
C LEU A 204 4.74 -17.18 -6.60
N LYS A 205 3.63 -16.61 -6.15
CA LYS A 205 2.82 -17.16 -5.04
C LYS A 205 1.52 -17.75 -5.56
N ASP A 206 1.11 -18.82 -4.90
CA ASP A 206 -0.15 -19.53 -5.15
C ASP A 206 -0.39 -19.84 -6.65
N PRO A 207 0.63 -20.34 -7.38
CA PRO A 207 0.49 -20.59 -8.80
C PRO A 207 -0.46 -21.77 -9.06
N VAL A 208 -1.32 -21.62 -10.04
CA VAL A 208 -1.97 -22.78 -10.66
C VAL A 208 -0.88 -23.53 -11.41
N GLU A 209 -0.72 -24.83 -11.11
CA GLU A 209 0.36 -25.64 -11.66
C GLU A 209 0.41 -25.58 -13.20
N GLY A 210 1.57 -25.24 -13.76
CA GLY A 210 1.80 -25.13 -15.20
C GLY A 210 1.15 -23.92 -15.89
N SER A 211 0.47 -23.04 -15.16
CA SER A 211 -0.22 -21.88 -15.75
C SER A 211 0.73 -20.71 -16.08
N VAL A 212 1.88 -20.61 -15.43
CA VAL A 212 2.85 -19.53 -15.63
C VAL A 212 4.15 -20.04 -16.21
N VAL A 213 4.59 -19.41 -17.30
CA VAL A 213 5.89 -19.63 -17.92
C VAL A 213 6.73 -18.38 -17.73
N SER A 214 7.96 -18.52 -17.25
CA SER A 214 8.89 -17.41 -17.08
C SER A 214 10.12 -17.56 -17.94
N SER A 215 10.72 -16.42 -18.33
CA SER A 215 12.00 -16.36 -19.03
C SER A 215 12.78 -15.13 -18.59
N GLU A 216 14.11 -15.22 -18.71
CA GLU A 216 15.05 -14.13 -18.51
C GLU A 216 15.96 -14.02 -19.71
N LYS A 217 16.15 -12.81 -20.22
CA LYS A 217 17.03 -12.54 -21.36
C LYS A 217 17.88 -11.32 -21.10
N ARG A 218 19.19 -11.43 -21.30
CA ARG A 218 20.10 -10.28 -21.25
C ARG A 218 20.18 -9.63 -22.64
N GLU A 219 19.93 -8.32 -22.67
CA GLU A 219 19.97 -7.48 -23.88
C GLU A 219 20.88 -6.27 -23.64
N GLY A 220 22.16 -6.43 -23.95
CA GLY A 220 23.17 -5.39 -23.72
C GLY A 220 23.38 -5.10 -22.22
N ASP A 221 23.06 -3.89 -21.81
CA ASP A 221 23.11 -3.40 -20.44
C ASP A 221 21.75 -3.55 -19.68
N ARG A 222 20.81 -4.28 -20.28
CA ARG A 222 19.49 -4.57 -19.70
C ARG A 222 19.30 -6.06 -19.50
N ILE A 223 18.41 -6.42 -18.57
CA ILE A 223 17.89 -7.77 -18.33
C ILE A 223 16.38 -7.68 -18.42
N VAL A 224 15.80 -8.46 -19.32
CA VAL A 224 14.35 -8.53 -19.51
C VAL A 224 13.84 -9.82 -18.87
N TYR A 225 13.00 -9.67 -17.86
CA TYR A 225 12.26 -10.75 -17.22
C TYR A 225 10.86 -10.78 -17.79
N THR A 226 10.35 -11.97 -18.12
CA THR A 226 8.98 -12.12 -18.64
C THR A 226 8.27 -13.27 -17.94
N TRP A 227 7.04 -13.05 -17.54
CA TRP A 227 6.11 -14.07 -17.03
C TRP A 227 4.85 -14.04 -17.89
N THR A 228 4.41 -15.19 -18.34
CA THR A 228 3.19 -15.33 -19.16
C THR A 228 2.27 -16.33 -18.49
N ALA A 229 1.02 -15.93 -18.25
CA ALA A 229 -0.05 -16.81 -17.80
C ALA A 229 -1.13 -16.92 -18.89
N ARG A 230 -1.73 -18.12 -19.05
CA ARG A 230 -2.76 -18.37 -20.07
C ARG A 230 -3.90 -19.18 -19.50
N ASN A 231 -5.12 -18.85 -19.94
CA ASN A 231 -6.35 -19.55 -19.57
C ASN A 231 -6.47 -19.71 -18.04
N VAL A 232 -6.21 -18.63 -17.30
CA VAL A 232 -6.31 -18.62 -15.85
C VAL A 232 -7.78 -18.52 -15.44
N PRO A 233 -8.29 -19.49 -14.64
CA PRO A 233 -9.67 -19.43 -14.18
C PRO A 233 -9.88 -18.28 -13.20
N SER A 234 -11.10 -17.75 -13.17
CA SER A 234 -11.49 -16.78 -12.13
C SER A 234 -11.45 -17.40 -10.73
N LEU A 235 -11.14 -16.58 -9.73
CA LEU A 235 -11.40 -16.88 -8.33
C LEU A 235 -12.80 -16.41 -7.98
N THR A 236 -13.62 -17.31 -7.44
CA THR A 236 -14.94 -16.95 -6.94
C THR A 236 -14.79 -16.31 -5.56
N PRO A 237 -15.17 -15.03 -5.38
CA PRO A 237 -15.16 -14.41 -4.07
C PRO A 237 -16.14 -15.13 -3.13
N GLU A 238 -15.70 -15.44 -1.92
CA GLU A 238 -16.51 -16.03 -0.85
C GLU A 238 -16.73 -15.01 0.27
N PRO A 239 -17.88 -15.03 0.95
CA PRO A 239 -18.09 -14.21 2.15
C PRO A 239 -16.98 -14.46 3.18
N ASP A 240 -16.45 -13.38 3.76
CA ASP A 240 -15.42 -13.41 4.81
C ASP A 240 -14.07 -14.06 4.41
N MET A 241 -13.84 -14.34 3.11
CA MET A 241 -12.52 -14.78 2.64
C MET A 241 -11.46 -13.70 2.85
N PRO A 242 -10.18 -14.06 2.97
CA PRO A 242 -9.10 -13.08 2.89
C PRO A 242 -9.18 -12.26 1.59
N PRO A 243 -8.66 -11.03 1.56
CA PRO A 243 -8.61 -10.24 0.33
C PRO A 243 -8.07 -11.06 -0.84
N LEU A 244 -8.68 -10.91 -2.02
CA LEU A 244 -8.40 -11.70 -3.23
C LEU A 244 -6.89 -11.82 -3.52
N TYR A 245 -6.17 -10.74 -3.35
CA TYR A 245 -4.72 -10.69 -3.62
C TYR A 245 -3.86 -11.57 -2.68
N LEU A 246 -4.43 -12.15 -1.61
CA LEU A 246 -3.74 -13.14 -0.78
C LEU A 246 -3.96 -14.58 -1.25
N SER A 247 -5.06 -14.84 -1.94
CA SER A 247 -5.45 -16.16 -2.44
C SER A 247 -5.18 -16.32 -3.93
N ALA A 248 -5.11 -15.21 -4.67
CA ALA A 248 -4.86 -15.19 -6.10
C ALA A 248 -3.40 -15.53 -6.43
N GLN A 249 -3.21 -16.15 -7.58
CA GLN A 249 -1.90 -16.29 -8.18
C GLN A 249 -1.29 -14.91 -8.41
N ARG A 250 -0.10 -14.67 -7.85
CA ARG A 250 0.54 -13.35 -7.88
C ARG A 250 2.05 -13.42 -8.01
N LEU A 251 2.60 -12.42 -8.67
CA LEU A 251 4.03 -12.22 -8.81
C LEU A 251 4.48 -11.01 -7.99
N LEU A 252 5.48 -11.22 -7.16
CA LEU A 252 6.15 -10.16 -6.41
C LEU A 252 7.60 -10.05 -6.89
N VAL A 253 8.06 -8.84 -7.10
CA VAL A 253 9.44 -8.55 -7.50
C VAL A 253 9.98 -7.34 -6.77
N SER A 254 11.29 -7.34 -6.49
CA SER A 254 11.93 -6.19 -5.84
C SER A 254 13.41 -6.13 -6.17
N THR A 255 13.94 -4.91 -6.22
CA THR A 255 15.39 -4.66 -6.29
C THR A 255 16.03 -4.53 -4.89
N ALA A 256 15.22 -4.48 -3.82
CA ALA A 256 15.73 -4.53 -2.46
C ALA A 256 16.40 -5.89 -2.20
N ARG A 257 17.55 -5.86 -1.53
CA ARG A 257 18.34 -7.07 -1.27
C ARG A 257 17.75 -7.90 -0.13
N ASP A 258 17.33 -7.20 0.93
CA ASP A 258 16.85 -7.84 2.15
C ASP A 258 15.99 -6.86 2.98
N TRP A 259 15.28 -7.37 3.97
CA TRP A 259 14.51 -6.56 4.92
C TRP A 259 15.37 -5.62 5.77
N PRO A 260 16.60 -5.99 6.19
CA PRO A 260 17.51 -5.07 6.84
C PRO A 260 17.81 -3.79 6.05
N GLU A 261 17.84 -3.82 4.71
CA GLU A 261 17.99 -2.60 3.89
C GLU A 261 16.85 -1.61 4.14
N ILE A 262 15.61 -2.09 4.15
CA ILE A 262 14.41 -1.27 4.41
C ILE A 262 14.38 -0.77 5.87
N SER A 263 14.75 -1.63 6.82
CA SER A 263 14.84 -1.28 8.24
C SER A 263 15.84 -0.13 8.47
N ARG A 264 17.04 -0.22 7.93
CA ARG A 264 18.07 0.82 8.02
C ARG A 264 17.64 2.12 7.35
N TRP A 265 16.99 2.03 6.19
CA TRP A 265 16.45 3.20 5.51
C TRP A 265 15.44 3.94 6.39
N TYR A 266 14.48 3.24 6.97
CA TYR A 266 13.46 3.89 7.80
C TYR A 266 14.04 4.46 9.09
N TYR A 267 15.04 3.79 9.68
CA TYR A 267 15.80 4.34 10.81
C TYR A 267 16.48 5.65 10.44
N GLN A 268 17.20 5.70 9.32
CA GLN A 268 17.89 6.89 8.86
C GLN A 268 16.94 8.03 8.51
N LEU A 269 15.80 7.72 7.88
CA LEU A 269 14.75 8.69 7.57
C LEU A 269 14.15 9.32 8.83
N SER A 270 13.90 8.51 9.85
CA SER A 270 13.26 8.95 11.09
C SER A 270 14.21 9.65 12.06
N ARG A 271 15.49 9.30 12.07
CA ARG A 271 16.44 9.76 13.10
C ARG A 271 16.53 11.28 13.25
N PRO A 272 16.68 12.09 12.18
CA PRO A 272 16.73 13.55 12.31
C PRO A 272 15.48 14.15 12.97
N ARG A 273 14.33 13.52 12.75
CA ARG A 273 13.03 13.96 13.28
C ARG A 273 12.86 13.61 14.76
N LEU A 274 13.38 12.45 15.16
CA LEU A 274 13.42 12.02 16.55
C LEU A 274 14.39 12.89 17.38
N ASP A 275 15.51 13.32 16.80
CA ASP A 275 16.52 14.15 17.45
C ASP A 275 16.08 15.62 17.66
N ALA A 276 14.98 16.04 17.05
CA ALA A 276 14.42 17.39 17.18
C ALA A 276 13.73 17.62 18.54
N VAL A 277 14.43 17.29 19.63
CA VAL A 277 13.94 17.39 21.01
C VAL A 277 14.13 18.81 21.53
N THR A 278 13.10 19.36 22.20
CA THR A 278 13.18 20.65 22.90
C THR A 278 13.30 20.49 24.42
N PRO A 279 13.79 21.53 25.15
CA PRO A 279 13.80 21.51 26.63
C PRO A 279 12.43 21.25 27.25
N GLU A 280 11.35 21.74 26.63
CA GLU A 280 9.98 21.57 27.12
C GLU A 280 9.53 20.11 26.98
N LEU A 281 9.85 19.45 25.84
CA LEU A 281 9.58 18.02 25.63
C LEU A 281 10.32 17.17 26.66
N LYS A 282 11.61 17.50 26.92
CA LYS A 282 12.42 16.81 27.92
C LYS A 282 11.82 17.00 29.34
N ALA A 283 11.51 18.23 29.73
CA ALA A 283 10.91 18.52 31.03
C ALA A 283 9.56 17.81 31.23
N ARG A 284 8.73 17.76 30.17
CA ARG A 284 7.45 17.05 30.23
C ARG A 284 7.64 15.53 30.35
N THR A 285 8.61 14.97 29.67
CA THR A 285 8.96 13.55 29.81
C THR A 285 9.38 13.21 31.24
N GLU A 286 10.29 14.01 31.82
CA GLU A 286 10.75 13.85 33.21
C GLU A 286 9.59 13.99 34.22
N GLU A 287 8.68 14.92 34.01
CA GLU A 287 7.48 15.11 34.83
C GLU A 287 6.59 13.87 34.83
N LEU A 288 6.29 13.33 33.62
CA LEU A 288 5.41 12.17 33.44
C LEU A 288 5.92 10.91 34.16
N ILE A 289 7.23 10.70 34.16
CA ILE A 289 7.84 9.50 34.74
C ILE A 289 8.28 9.68 36.21
N ARG A 290 8.17 10.89 36.78
CA ARG A 290 8.70 11.22 38.11
C ARG A 290 8.25 10.26 39.20
N ASN A 291 6.98 9.86 39.16
CA ASN A 291 6.38 8.99 40.18
C ASN A 291 6.27 7.52 39.75
N ALA A 292 6.80 7.18 38.55
CA ALA A 292 6.75 5.83 38.06
C ALA A 292 7.90 4.99 38.64
N ALA A 293 7.56 4.04 39.54
CA ALA A 293 8.54 3.29 40.32
C ALA A 293 9.23 2.19 39.49
N THR A 294 8.62 1.69 38.41
CA THR A 294 9.15 0.58 37.59
C THR A 294 9.34 1.02 36.14
N PRO A 295 10.20 0.33 35.37
CA PRO A 295 10.35 0.56 33.93
C PRO A 295 9.01 0.47 33.18
N GLU A 296 8.17 -0.50 33.51
CA GLU A 296 6.86 -0.71 32.87
C GLU A 296 5.92 0.47 33.16
N ALA A 297 5.91 0.98 34.40
CA ALA A 297 5.12 2.14 34.78
C ALA A 297 5.58 3.41 34.03
N LYS A 298 6.89 3.57 33.78
CA LYS A 298 7.41 4.68 32.95
C LYS A 298 6.94 4.56 31.51
N VAL A 299 7.07 3.38 30.91
CA VAL A 299 6.59 3.10 29.55
C VAL A 299 5.11 3.40 29.44
N GLN A 300 4.30 2.91 30.38
CA GLN A 300 2.84 3.12 30.40
C GLN A 300 2.47 4.60 30.51
N ALA A 301 3.15 5.36 31.35
CA ALA A 301 2.89 6.80 31.51
C ALA A 301 3.19 7.60 30.23
N LEU A 302 4.28 7.30 29.56
CA LEU A 302 4.65 7.93 28.28
C LEU A 302 3.71 7.52 27.16
N PHE A 303 3.37 6.23 27.08
CA PHE A 303 2.40 5.72 26.13
C PHE A 303 1.04 6.40 26.27
N GLN A 304 0.47 6.45 27.49
CA GLN A 304 -0.82 7.10 27.75
C GLN A 304 -0.80 8.59 27.39
N PHE A 305 0.28 9.28 27.66
CA PHE A 305 0.40 10.68 27.25
C PHE A 305 0.32 10.82 25.73
N VAL A 306 1.06 10.02 24.97
CA VAL A 306 1.07 10.13 23.50
C VAL A 306 -0.23 9.62 22.91
N SER A 307 -0.81 8.53 23.42
CA SER A 307 -2.06 7.99 22.90
C SER A 307 -3.24 8.93 23.14
N GLN A 308 -3.36 9.50 24.36
CA GLN A 308 -4.56 10.22 24.78
C GLN A 308 -4.46 11.75 24.67
N GLN A 309 -3.24 12.33 24.67
CA GLN A 309 -3.04 13.78 24.65
C GLN A 309 -2.55 14.32 23.30
N ILE A 310 -2.24 13.45 22.34
CA ILE A 310 -1.89 13.79 20.97
C ILE A 310 -2.98 13.25 20.06
N ARG A 311 -3.74 14.16 19.45
CA ARG A 311 -4.88 13.79 18.60
C ARG A 311 -4.41 13.13 17.29
N TYR A 312 -5.11 12.09 16.84
CA TYR A 312 -4.84 11.47 15.53
C TYR A 312 -5.41 12.35 14.41
N MET A 313 -4.52 13.08 13.75
CA MET A 313 -4.85 13.95 12.62
C MET A 313 -3.56 14.21 11.82
N GLY A 314 -3.64 14.19 10.48
CA GLY A 314 -2.51 14.46 9.62
C GLY A 314 -2.79 15.54 8.59
N VAL A 315 -1.88 16.52 8.52
CA VAL A 315 -1.75 17.45 7.39
C VAL A 315 -0.39 17.20 6.79
N THR A 316 -0.34 16.68 5.56
CA THR A 316 0.92 16.30 4.91
C THR A 316 1.69 17.54 4.47
N ALA A 317 2.91 17.68 4.98
CA ALA A 317 3.85 18.75 4.64
C ALA A 317 5.28 18.22 4.46
N GLU A 318 5.46 16.90 4.44
CA GLU A 318 6.76 16.24 4.31
C GLU A 318 7.30 16.39 2.89
N THR A 319 8.61 16.49 2.75
CA THR A 319 9.28 16.71 1.45
C THR A 319 10.17 15.57 1.01
N GLU A 320 10.82 14.87 1.98
CA GLU A 320 11.77 13.80 1.68
C GLU A 320 11.08 12.50 1.27
N ALA A 321 10.23 11.98 2.15
CA ALA A 321 9.46 10.76 1.90
C ALA A 321 8.03 10.90 2.43
N PRO A 322 7.16 11.70 1.74
CA PRO A 322 5.78 11.90 2.15
C PRO A 322 5.05 10.58 2.40
N GLY A 323 4.31 10.52 3.52
CA GLY A 323 3.62 9.32 3.96
C GLY A 323 4.47 8.36 4.82
N TYR A 324 5.79 8.50 4.85
CA TYR A 324 6.71 7.68 5.66
C TYR A 324 7.49 8.51 6.69
N GLU A 325 7.99 9.66 6.27
CA GLU A 325 8.78 10.55 7.11
C GLU A 325 7.91 11.15 8.22
N PRO A 326 8.27 10.99 9.51
CA PRO A 326 7.55 11.68 10.58
C PRO A 326 7.87 13.18 10.56
N HIS A 327 7.01 13.99 11.16
CA HIS A 327 7.35 15.37 11.51
C HIS A 327 8.33 15.42 12.67
N ASP A 328 8.99 16.55 12.85
CA ASP A 328 9.82 16.79 14.03
C ASP A 328 9.02 16.53 15.31
N VAL A 329 9.57 15.75 16.24
CA VAL A 329 8.87 15.41 17.48
C VAL A 329 8.51 16.64 18.33
N SER A 330 9.28 17.71 18.22
CA SER A 330 8.96 19.01 18.83
C SER A 330 7.67 19.60 18.26
N MET A 331 7.47 19.50 16.95
CA MET A 331 6.26 20.01 16.29
C MET A 331 5.02 19.20 16.73
N THR A 332 5.09 17.87 16.67
CA THR A 332 4.02 16.98 17.12
C THR A 332 3.67 17.23 18.59
N PHE A 333 4.67 17.41 19.45
CA PHE A 333 4.48 17.72 20.86
C PHE A 333 3.79 19.06 21.08
N GLN A 334 4.20 20.12 20.37
CA GLN A 334 3.65 21.48 20.50
C GLN A 334 2.23 21.58 19.95
N GLN A 335 2.00 21.00 18.78
CA GLN A 335 0.71 21.09 18.09
C GLN A 335 -0.36 20.14 18.64
N ARG A 336 0.04 19.12 19.42
CA ARG A 336 -0.85 18.13 20.03
C ARG A 336 -1.66 17.31 19.01
N TYR A 337 -1.13 17.13 17.81
CA TYR A 337 -1.67 16.21 16.81
C TYR A 337 -0.57 15.60 15.95
N GLY A 338 -0.87 14.48 15.33
CA GLY A 338 -0.03 13.76 14.38
C GLY A 338 -0.70 12.47 13.96
N VAL A 339 -0.25 11.90 12.84
CA VAL A 339 -0.68 10.57 12.40
C VAL A 339 0.19 9.48 13.03
N CYS A 340 0.02 8.22 12.59
CA CYS A 340 0.71 7.06 13.16
C CYS A 340 2.23 7.27 13.29
N ARG A 341 2.92 7.69 12.22
CA ARG A 341 4.37 7.90 12.20
C ARG A 341 4.81 9.02 13.16
N ASP A 342 4.01 10.08 13.31
CA ASP A 342 4.32 11.21 14.18
C ASP A 342 4.15 10.84 15.65
N LYS A 343 3.04 10.17 16.00
CA LYS A 343 2.78 9.69 17.35
C LYS A 343 3.80 8.62 17.74
N ALA A 344 4.14 7.70 16.83
CA ALA A 344 5.19 6.70 17.06
C ALA A 344 6.56 7.35 17.30
N ALA A 345 6.96 8.32 16.45
CA ALA A 345 8.22 9.04 16.60
C ALA A 345 8.28 9.81 17.92
N LEU A 346 7.23 10.52 18.30
CA LEU A 346 7.16 11.23 19.59
C LEU A 346 7.30 10.26 20.77
N LEU A 347 6.60 9.12 20.74
CA LEU A 347 6.72 8.09 21.77
C LEU A 347 8.14 7.55 21.88
N VAL A 348 8.77 7.22 20.73
CA VAL A 348 10.15 6.74 20.69
C VAL A 348 11.11 7.78 21.30
N ALA A 349 11.00 9.05 20.92
CA ALA A 349 11.86 10.11 21.46
C ALA A 349 11.68 10.28 22.99
N MET A 350 10.45 10.22 23.50
CA MET A 350 10.18 10.28 24.94
C MET A 350 10.72 9.06 25.69
N LEU A 351 10.64 7.87 25.10
CA LEU A 351 11.22 6.64 25.66
C LEU A 351 12.75 6.71 25.72
N GLU A 352 13.40 7.21 24.65
CA GLU A 352 14.85 7.42 24.63
C GLU A 352 15.30 8.43 25.71
N LEU A 353 14.55 9.53 25.88
CA LEU A 353 14.78 10.50 26.97
C LEU A 353 14.64 9.88 28.36
N ALA A 354 13.80 8.86 28.51
CA ALA A 354 13.63 8.09 29.74
C ALA A 354 14.66 6.96 29.92
N GLY A 355 15.62 6.82 28.97
CA GLY A 355 16.73 5.87 29.03
C GLY A 355 16.44 4.49 28.45
N PHE A 356 15.34 4.32 27.71
CA PHE A 356 15.03 3.07 27.01
C PHE A 356 15.67 3.03 25.63
N LYS A 357 15.98 1.81 25.14
CA LYS A 357 16.27 1.59 23.72
C LYS A 357 14.94 1.46 22.98
N ALA A 358 14.57 2.48 22.23
CA ALA A 358 13.32 2.51 21.51
C ALA A 358 13.53 2.75 20.00
N TYR A 359 12.60 2.27 19.20
CA TYR A 359 12.71 2.32 17.75
C TYR A 359 11.35 2.56 17.08
N PRO A 360 11.31 3.31 15.97
CA PRO A 360 10.15 3.33 15.08
C PRO A 360 9.95 1.96 14.43
N VAL A 361 8.70 1.60 14.16
CA VAL A 361 8.33 0.33 13.56
C VAL A 361 7.42 0.59 12.36
N LEU A 362 7.79 0.08 11.19
CA LEU A 362 6.88 -0.05 10.06
C LEU A 362 5.97 -1.25 10.33
N PHE A 363 4.67 -1.03 10.20
CA PHE A 363 3.66 -2.03 10.52
C PHE A 363 2.68 -2.22 9.35
N MET A 364 2.31 -3.46 9.07
CA MET A 364 1.29 -3.77 8.08
C MET A 364 0.01 -4.17 8.78
N SER A 365 -0.88 -3.20 8.98
CA SER A 365 -2.21 -3.44 9.52
C SER A 365 -3.07 -4.09 8.44
N GLY A 366 -3.39 -5.37 8.61
CA GLY A 366 -4.10 -6.17 7.64
C GLY A 366 -3.34 -7.45 7.24
N PRO A 367 -3.47 -7.87 5.98
CA PRO A 367 -2.87 -9.11 5.52
C PRO A 367 -1.34 -9.15 5.68
N PRO A 368 -0.78 -10.31 6.04
CA PRO A 368 0.65 -10.46 6.23
C PRO A 368 1.40 -10.22 4.91
N LYS A 369 2.61 -9.67 5.03
CA LYS A 369 3.54 -9.53 3.89
C LYS A 369 4.22 -10.86 3.57
N ASP A 370 4.55 -11.03 2.32
CA ASP A 370 5.39 -12.15 1.87
C ASP A 370 6.85 -11.88 2.30
N ASP A 371 7.44 -12.82 3.03
CA ASP A 371 8.77 -12.65 3.65
C ASP A 371 9.89 -12.65 2.63
N GLU A 372 9.68 -13.31 1.47
CA GLU A 372 10.70 -13.55 0.45
C GLU A 372 11.03 -12.32 -0.40
N VAL A 373 10.09 -11.35 -0.48
CA VAL A 373 10.26 -10.18 -1.34
C VAL A 373 10.18 -8.88 -0.53
N PRO A 374 11.34 -8.34 -0.10
CA PRO A 374 11.40 -7.10 0.62
C PRO A 374 10.84 -5.94 -0.21
N ASN A 375 9.92 -5.19 0.37
CA ASN A 375 9.33 -4.03 -0.29
C ASN A 375 8.92 -2.95 0.74
N PRO A 376 8.87 -1.66 0.37
CA PRO A 376 8.63 -0.57 1.31
C PRO A 376 7.16 -0.36 1.69
N TYR A 377 6.24 -1.13 1.14
CA TYR A 377 4.80 -0.87 1.32
C TYR A 377 4.31 -1.35 2.68
N PHE A 378 4.25 -0.41 3.63
CA PHE A 378 3.58 -0.54 4.92
C PHE A 378 2.50 0.54 5.02
N ASN A 379 1.43 0.27 5.73
CA ASN A 379 0.29 1.19 5.85
C ASN A 379 0.16 1.80 7.25
N HIS A 380 1.03 1.44 8.18
CA HIS A 380 0.98 1.90 9.56
C HIS A 380 2.38 2.04 10.16
N ALA A 381 2.51 2.84 11.21
CA ALA A 381 3.73 3.01 11.98
C ALA A 381 3.42 3.04 13.47
N ILE A 382 4.20 2.29 14.25
CA ILE A 382 4.10 2.17 15.70
C ILE A 382 5.48 2.31 16.35
N ALA A 383 5.54 2.19 17.68
CA ALA A 383 6.79 2.24 18.44
C ALA A 383 7.14 0.87 19.04
N ALA A 384 8.42 0.67 19.34
CA ALA A 384 8.90 -0.50 20.07
C ALA A 384 9.98 -0.13 21.09
N VAL A 385 10.01 -0.83 22.23
CA VAL A 385 11.12 -0.84 23.19
C VAL A 385 11.83 -2.18 23.10
N GLU A 386 13.16 -2.18 22.99
CA GLU A 386 13.97 -3.37 23.09
C GLU A 386 14.07 -3.79 24.55
N VAL A 387 13.37 -4.87 24.93
CA VAL A 387 13.35 -5.44 26.30
C VAL A 387 14.51 -6.41 26.54
N GLU A 388 14.95 -7.09 25.49
CA GLU A 388 16.16 -7.92 25.44
C GLU A 388 16.74 -7.81 24.02
N PRO A 389 18.01 -8.12 23.78
CA PRO A 389 18.59 -8.05 22.44
C PRO A 389 17.74 -8.77 21.39
N GLY A 390 17.18 -8.00 20.45
CA GLY A 390 16.32 -8.50 19.38
C GLY A 390 14.91 -8.92 19.81
N ARG A 391 14.48 -8.68 21.04
CA ARG A 391 13.10 -8.86 21.53
C ARG A 391 12.48 -7.51 21.87
N TYR A 392 11.31 -7.25 21.31
CA TYR A 392 10.67 -5.96 21.35
C TYR A 392 9.29 -6.02 22.00
N GLN A 393 9.00 -5.03 22.85
CA GLN A 393 7.64 -4.70 23.28
C GLN A 393 7.09 -3.69 22.29
N LEU A 394 6.10 -4.07 21.50
CA LEU A 394 5.40 -3.20 20.56
C LEU A 394 4.39 -2.32 21.27
N MET A 395 4.19 -1.11 20.74
CA MET A 395 3.25 -0.11 21.29
C MET A 395 2.63 0.69 20.16
N ASP A 396 1.30 0.72 20.12
CA ASP A 396 0.56 1.52 19.15
C ASP A 396 -0.14 2.71 19.84
N PRO A 397 0.41 3.92 19.77
CA PRO A 397 -0.18 5.09 20.40
C PRO A 397 -1.32 5.72 19.60
N THR A 398 -1.80 5.11 18.51
CA THR A 398 -2.82 5.72 17.65
C THR A 398 -4.24 5.52 18.16
N PHE A 399 -4.48 4.51 19.00
CA PHE A 399 -5.78 4.29 19.64
C PHE A 399 -5.92 5.18 20.87
N GLU A 400 -6.80 6.19 20.80
CA GLU A 400 -6.90 7.24 21.83
C GLU A 400 -7.63 6.77 23.11
N THR A 401 -8.39 5.69 23.03
CA THR A 401 -9.22 5.19 24.15
C THR A 401 -8.61 4.00 24.87
N THR A 402 -7.62 3.31 24.31
CA THR A 402 -7.05 2.11 24.92
C THR A 402 -5.94 2.42 25.93
N THR A 403 -5.83 1.56 26.93
CA THR A 403 -4.68 1.46 27.84
C THR A 403 -3.72 0.33 27.47
N GLU A 404 -4.10 -0.54 26.54
CA GLU A 404 -3.25 -1.61 26.05
C GLU A 404 -2.14 -1.05 25.16
N LEU A 405 -0.89 -1.49 25.40
CA LEU A 405 0.26 -1.05 24.61
C LEU A 405 0.12 -1.45 23.13
N LEU A 406 -0.33 -2.67 22.86
CA LEU A 406 -0.61 -3.17 21.51
C LEU A 406 -2.03 -3.73 21.48
N PRO A 407 -2.97 -3.07 20.79
CA PRO A 407 -4.33 -3.55 20.65
C PRO A 407 -4.43 -4.95 20.05
N SER A 408 -5.36 -5.77 20.54
CA SER A 408 -5.60 -7.13 20.05
C SER A 408 -5.92 -7.21 18.56
N ALA A 409 -6.47 -6.14 17.98
CA ALA A 409 -6.72 -6.01 16.54
C ALA A 409 -5.44 -6.08 15.68
N LEU A 410 -4.27 -5.80 16.28
CA LEU A 410 -2.96 -5.87 15.61
C LEU A 410 -2.24 -7.22 15.81
N SER A 411 -3.00 -8.26 16.12
CA SER A 411 -2.51 -9.64 16.30
C SER A 411 -2.10 -10.28 14.97
N ASN A 412 -1.00 -11.05 14.97
CA ASN A 412 -0.50 -11.82 13.81
C ASN A 412 -0.22 -11.01 12.54
N MET A 413 0.17 -9.75 12.68
CA MET A 413 0.45 -8.84 11.56
C MET A 413 1.95 -8.65 11.35
N SER A 414 2.35 -8.34 10.11
CA SER A 414 3.75 -8.14 9.77
C SER A 414 4.28 -6.79 10.24
N TYR A 415 5.49 -6.78 10.80
CA TYR A 415 6.17 -5.54 11.18
C TYR A 415 7.68 -5.60 10.95
N LEU A 416 8.30 -4.43 10.87
CA LEU A 416 9.73 -4.25 10.68
C LEU A 416 10.24 -3.17 11.62
N VAL A 417 11.10 -3.54 12.58
CA VAL A 417 11.72 -2.57 13.49
C VAL A 417 12.81 -1.81 12.77
N ALA A 418 12.78 -0.50 12.84
CA ALA A 418 13.78 0.36 12.22
C ALA A 418 15.00 0.51 13.13
N THR A 419 16.06 -0.24 12.86
CA THR A 419 17.29 -0.23 13.65
C THR A 419 18.50 0.21 12.82
N PRO A 420 19.57 0.73 13.45
CA PRO A 420 20.76 1.16 12.71
C PRO A 420 21.49 0.02 12.01
N THR A 421 21.38 -1.21 12.51
CA THR A 421 21.99 -2.41 11.92
C THR A 421 21.08 -3.11 10.92
N GLY A 422 19.80 -2.75 10.89
CA GLY A 422 18.76 -3.43 10.14
C GLY A 422 18.15 -4.60 10.93
N ASP A 423 16.85 -4.85 10.70
CA ASP A 423 16.11 -5.97 11.28
C ASP A 423 15.38 -6.75 10.18
N ARG A 424 14.96 -7.97 10.50
CA ARG A 424 14.16 -8.82 9.61
C ARG A 424 12.68 -8.51 9.73
N LEU A 425 11.90 -8.92 8.73
CA LEU A 425 10.45 -8.93 8.86
C LEU A 425 10.04 -9.88 9.99
N ARG A 426 9.04 -9.45 10.76
CA ARG A 426 8.52 -10.15 11.93
C ARG A 426 7.00 -10.19 11.90
N ARG A 427 6.41 -10.99 12.79
CA ARG A 427 4.96 -10.96 13.06
C ARG A 427 4.70 -10.67 14.52
N SER A 428 3.65 -9.88 14.78
CA SER A 428 3.13 -9.66 16.13
C SER A 428 2.54 -10.95 16.70
N ASP A 429 2.53 -11.06 18.02
CA ASP A 429 2.04 -12.24 18.70
C ASP A 429 0.57 -12.51 18.39
N VAL A 430 0.21 -13.78 18.31
CA VAL A 430 -1.18 -14.20 18.18
C VAL A 430 -1.88 -14.03 19.52
N VAL A 431 -2.91 -13.16 19.56
CA VAL A 431 -3.77 -13.02 20.73
C VAL A 431 -4.79 -14.17 20.73
N PRO A 432 -4.80 -15.05 21.76
CA PRO A 432 -5.76 -16.13 21.83
C PRO A 432 -7.20 -15.64 21.88
N ALA A 433 -8.13 -16.33 21.21
CA ALA A 433 -9.55 -16.00 21.22
C ALA A 433 -10.13 -15.84 22.64
N ALA A 434 -9.63 -16.60 23.61
CA ALA A 434 -10.02 -16.51 25.01
C ALA A 434 -9.72 -15.16 25.68
N LYS A 435 -8.91 -14.29 25.06
CA LYS A 435 -8.68 -12.91 25.50
C LYS A 435 -9.61 -11.88 24.82
N ASN A 436 -10.38 -12.31 23.83
CA ASN A 436 -11.33 -11.47 23.09
C ASN A 436 -12.75 -11.83 23.49
N LEU A 437 -13.15 -11.53 24.73
CA LEU A 437 -14.39 -12.00 25.29
C LEU A 437 -15.50 -10.93 25.19
N LEU A 438 -16.70 -11.39 24.89
CA LEU A 438 -17.97 -10.70 25.14
C LEU A 438 -18.77 -11.54 26.12
N LYS A 439 -19.02 -11.01 27.35
CA LYS A 439 -19.90 -11.62 28.35
C LYS A 439 -21.19 -10.85 28.39
N ILE A 440 -22.30 -11.52 28.20
CA ILE A 440 -23.64 -10.93 28.29
C ILE A 440 -24.38 -11.64 29.42
N ARG A 441 -24.83 -10.88 30.43
CA ARG A 441 -25.73 -11.36 31.46
C ARG A 441 -27.03 -10.60 31.39
N THR A 442 -28.13 -11.32 31.10
CA THR A 442 -29.46 -10.76 31.05
C THR A 442 -30.32 -11.31 32.16
N GLU A 443 -30.96 -10.44 32.91
CA GLU A 443 -32.00 -10.79 33.87
C GLU A 443 -33.32 -10.21 33.38
N ALA A 444 -34.31 -11.05 33.11
CA ALA A 444 -35.56 -10.63 32.55
C ALA A 444 -36.77 -11.30 33.23
N ALA A 445 -37.86 -10.59 33.33
CA ALA A 445 -39.17 -11.10 33.75
C ALA A 445 -40.19 -11.02 32.60
N VAL A 446 -41.02 -12.06 32.46
CA VAL A 446 -42.09 -12.13 31.48
C VAL A 446 -43.42 -12.03 32.22
N THR A 447 -44.27 -11.08 31.86
CA THR A 447 -45.62 -10.93 32.41
C THR A 447 -46.59 -11.93 31.75
N PRO A 448 -47.74 -12.23 32.37
CA PRO A 448 -48.77 -13.06 31.73
C PRO A 448 -49.30 -12.53 30.39
N ALA A 449 -49.14 -11.23 30.14
CA ALA A 449 -49.49 -10.59 28.87
C ALA A 449 -48.39 -10.67 27.81
N GLY A 450 -47.27 -11.40 28.08
CA GLY A 450 -46.17 -11.58 27.13
C GLY A 450 -45.19 -10.40 27.08
N VAL A 451 -45.29 -9.41 27.98
CA VAL A 451 -44.33 -8.28 28.02
C VAL A 451 -43.08 -8.74 28.74
N VAL A 452 -41.92 -8.54 28.10
CA VAL A 452 -40.60 -8.81 28.67
C VAL A 452 -40.00 -7.50 29.19
N THR A 453 -39.56 -7.52 30.45
CA THR A 453 -38.80 -6.42 31.07
C THR A 453 -37.54 -7.00 31.68
N GLY A 454 -36.39 -6.33 31.49
CA GLY A 454 -35.12 -6.83 32.01
C GLY A 454 -33.97 -5.84 31.85
N SER A 455 -32.85 -6.25 32.37
CA SER A 455 -31.58 -5.55 32.21
C SER A 455 -30.52 -6.51 31.64
N SER A 456 -29.64 -5.99 30.81
CA SER A 456 -28.50 -6.73 30.29
C SER A 456 -27.20 -6.01 30.67
N HIS A 457 -26.23 -6.77 31.19
CA HIS A 457 -24.89 -6.30 31.45
C HIS A 457 -23.94 -6.90 30.41
N PHE A 458 -23.17 -6.04 29.77
CA PHE A 458 -22.17 -6.41 28.80
C PHE A 458 -20.79 -6.16 29.40
N ALA A 459 -19.87 -7.12 29.26
CA ALA A 459 -18.47 -6.94 29.58
C ALA A 459 -17.63 -7.33 28.37
N PHE A 460 -16.79 -6.42 27.94
CA PHE A 460 -15.94 -6.58 26.76
C PHE A 460 -14.50 -6.76 27.20
N GLU A 461 -13.73 -7.63 26.51
CA GLU A 461 -12.31 -7.82 26.73
C GLU A 461 -11.61 -7.94 25.34
N GLY A 462 -10.38 -7.43 25.23
CA GLY A 462 -9.57 -7.48 24.01
C GLY A 462 -10.18 -6.67 22.86
N ILE A 463 -10.30 -7.26 21.67
CA ILE A 463 -10.84 -6.55 20.49
C ILE A 463 -12.28 -6.04 20.71
N ASN A 464 -13.07 -6.72 21.51
CA ASN A 464 -14.43 -6.30 21.78
C ASN A 464 -14.51 -5.00 22.60
N ASP A 465 -13.54 -4.76 23.49
CA ASP A 465 -13.41 -3.50 24.23
C ASP A 465 -13.10 -2.31 23.31
N GLN A 466 -12.39 -2.56 22.22
CA GLN A 466 -12.06 -1.54 21.21
C GLN A 466 -13.23 -1.20 20.29
N ILE A 467 -14.08 -2.20 19.98
CA ILE A 467 -15.25 -2.02 19.09
C ILE A 467 -16.37 -1.28 19.83
N TYR A 468 -16.50 -1.49 21.13
CA TYR A 468 -17.55 -0.92 21.99
C TYR A 468 -16.93 -0.13 23.16
N PRO A 469 -16.24 0.99 22.88
CA PRO A 469 -15.67 1.81 23.96
C PRO A 469 -16.79 2.42 24.80
N ASP A 470 -16.56 2.56 26.12
CA ASP A 470 -17.48 3.19 27.09
C ASP A 470 -17.81 4.66 26.75
#